data_7f65a4320bb37a05b0bbe7cd24b77c84
#
_entry.id   7f65a4320bb37a05b0bbe7cd24b77c84
#
_cell.length_a   1.000
_cell.length_b   1.000
_cell.length_c   1.000
_cell.angle_alpha   90.00
_cell.angle_beta   90.00
_cell.angle_gamma   90.00
#
_symmetry.space_group_name_H-M   'P 1'
#
loop_
_entity.id
_entity.type
_entity.pdbx_description
1 polymer ?
#
loop_
_entity_poly.entity_id
_entity_poly.type
_entity_poly.pdbx_seq_one_letter_code
_entity_poly.pdbx_strand_id
1 'polypeptide(L)'
;NGSLGRTGSGYGGASMNIRENKFNLYLNYSYYQGKDVIDLFIDRAFERDGGRMMQDSYRKRRNYSHYFRTGCDYYLNERTVWGVSLGGNFSRQRENAGMFTEIRETGVAGNTYSHAEQNRNNVSAGTSMVHKLKREGGELSASFDYFHYYRVGNQLMDSFKPDTLKGDMKGNTDLYVGQIDAVYPLSEVWKLQAGVKTSFVTIDNTAGYMRPSVSGWLPDGALGSRFVYDENINASYLQVGYEKDRLKISAGLRLEHTHVHGDFGGNTQQKDSSFTTNYFQLFPTIALQYGLTSEHLFQLSYGRRITRPNYGDLNPFTYIFDDYTHEGGNTKQIGRASCRE
;
A
#
# COMPACT_ATOMS: atom_id res chain seq x y z
N ASN A 1 -7.40 16.92 18.87
CA ASN A 1 -6.05 16.76 19.41
C ASN A 1 -5.08 17.56 18.56
N GLY A 2 -4.10 18.20 19.17
CA GLY A 2 -3.03 18.94 18.50
C GLY A 2 -1.70 18.74 19.21
N SER A 3 -0.61 18.81 18.47
CA SER A 3 0.75 18.82 19.02
C SER A 3 1.45 20.13 18.62
N LEU A 4 2.21 20.71 19.55
CA LEU A 4 3.00 21.92 19.35
C LEU A 4 4.47 21.52 19.51
N GLY A 5 5.32 21.99 18.57
CA GLY A 5 6.75 21.73 18.58
C GLY A 5 7.39 22.19 17.26
N ARG A 6 8.59 21.70 16.95
CA ARG A 6 9.26 21.87 15.64
C ARG A 6 8.37 21.31 14.51
N THR A 7 7.59 20.30 14.84
CA THR A 7 6.54 19.69 14.04
C THR A 7 5.21 19.97 14.71
N GLY A 8 4.26 20.58 14.02
CA GLY A 8 2.92 20.86 14.53
C GLY A 8 1.88 20.10 13.74
N SER A 9 0.95 19.42 14.42
CA SER A 9 -0.18 18.75 13.76
C SER A 9 -1.50 19.04 14.47
N GLY A 10 -2.57 19.06 13.69
CA GLY A 10 -3.95 19.19 14.18
C GLY A 10 -4.82 18.13 13.55
N TYR A 11 -5.73 17.59 14.33
CA TYR A 11 -6.71 16.60 13.92
C TYR A 11 -8.09 17.00 14.45
N GLY A 12 -9.11 16.93 13.61
CA GLY A 12 -10.50 17.11 13.97
C GLY A 12 -11.36 16.07 13.27
N GLY A 13 -12.40 15.59 13.93
CA GLY A 13 -13.28 14.60 13.32
C GLY A 13 -14.64 14.53 14.01
N ALA A 14 -15.61 14.02 13.27
CA ALA A 14 -16.96 13.76 13.72
C ALA A 14 -17.40 12.36 13.26
N SER A 15 -18.14 11.67 14.10
CA SER A 15 -18.78 10.40 13.77
C SER A 15 -20.24 10.42 14.14
N MET A 16 -21.06 9.81 13.32
CA MET A 16 -22.50 9.64 13.54
C MET A 16 -22.86 8.18 13.27
N ASN A 17 -23.69 7.60 14.12
CA ASN A 17 -24.29 6.30 13.89
C ASN A 17 -25.76 6.37 14.30
N ILE A 18 -26.65 6.04 13.38
CA ILE A 18 -28.10 6.04 13.60
C ILE A 18 -28.60 4.65 13.26
N ARG A 19 -29.18 4.00 14.25
CA ARG A 19 -29.85 2.69 14.08
C ARG A 19 -31.33 2.84 14.31
N GLU A 20 -32.10 2.54 13.28
CA GLU A 20 -33.55 2.58 13.34
C GLU A 20 -34.14 1.37 12.59
N ASN A 21 -35.00 0.62 13.27
CA ASN A 21 -35.65 -0.58 12.73
C ASN A 21 -34.64 -1.54 12.05
N LYS A 22 -34.71 -1.62 10.72
CA LYS A 22 -33.89 -2.49 9.88
C LYS A 22 -32.65 -1.81 9.30
N PHE A 23 -32.40 -0.54 9.63
CA PHE A 23 -31.27 0.20 9.07
C PHE A 23 -30.31 0.65 10.16
N ASN A 24 -29.03 0.58 9.84
CA ASN A 24 -27.96 1.19 10.61
C ASN A 24 -27.12 2.04 9.65
N LEU A 25 -27.22 3.36 9.80
CA LEU A 25 -26.47 4.34 9.01
C LEU A 25 -25.29 4.83 9.82
N TYR A 26 -24.12 4.88 9.20
CA TYR A 26 -22.93 5.44 9.84
C TYR A 26 -22.22 6.41 8.92
N LEU A 27 -21.64 7.45 9.54
CA LEU A 27 -20.81 8.45 8.90
C LEU A 27 -19.62 8.76 9.79
N ASN A 28 -18.43 8.73 9.21
CA ASN A 28 -17.21 9.19 9.86
C ASN A 28 -16.54 10.20 8.93
N TYR A 29 -16.12 11.31 9.49
CA TYR A 29 -15.31 12.31 8.81
C TYR A 29 -14.15 12.71 9.70
N SER A 30 -12.98 12.90 9.12
CA SER A 30 -11.85 13.48 9.80
C SER A 30 -11.00 14.36 8.89
N TYR A 31 -10.43 15.37 9.48
CA TYR A 31 -9.46 16.27 8.87
C TYR A 31 -8.15 16.20 9.64
N TYR A 32 -7.07 16.09 8.90
CA TYR A 32 -5.71 16.14 9.44
C TYR A 32 -4.92 17.24 8.73
N GLN A 33 -4.15 18.00 9.51
CA GLN A 33 -3.13 18.92 9.02
C GLN A 33 -1.87 18.74 9.85
N GLY A 34 -0.71 18.60 9.18
CA GLY A 34 0.56 18.43 9.85
C GLY A 34 1.71 19.08 9.11
N LYS A 35 2.76 19.39 9.87
CA LYS A 35 4.05 19.81 9.36
C LYS A 35 5.10 18.84 9.87
N ASP A 36 5.93 18.34 8.95
CA ASP A 36 7.09 17.51 9.25
C ASP A 36 8.36 18.24 8.82
N VAL A 37 9.38 18.10 9.63
CA VAL A 37 10.74 18.58 9.34
C VAL A 37 11.66 17.38 9.41
N ILE A 38 12.39 17.13 8.33
CA ILE A 38 13.31 16.01 8.19
C ILE A 38 14.69 16.57 7.89
N ASP A 39 15.64 16.28 8.76
CA ASP A 39 17.05 16.51 8.55
C ASP A 39 17.70 15.18 8.20
N LEU A 40 18.39 15.08 7.08
CA LEU A 40 19.02 13.86 6.59
C LEU A 40 20.47 14.17 6.21
N PHE A 41 21.40 13.48 6.84
CA PHE A 41 22.81 13.50 6.49
C PHE A 41 23.17 12.18 5.80
N ILE A 42 23.79 12.26 4.62
CA ILE A 42 24.27 11.11 3.85
C ILE A 42 25.77 11.26 3.64
N ASP A 43 26.51 10.23 4.01
CA ASP A 43 27.95 10.11 3.78
C ASP A 43 28.20 8.85 2.94
N ARG A 44 28.67 9.02 1.71
CA ARG A 44 28.93 7.93 0.77
C ARG A 44 30.40 7.85 0.42
N ALA A 45 30.99 6.68 0.61
CA ALA A 45 32.31 6.34 0.08
C ALA A 45 32.13 5.56 -1.23
N PHE A 46 32.86 5.93 -2.26
CA PHE A 46 32.90 5.24 -3.54
C PHE A 46 34.10 4.29 -3.57
N GLU A 47 33.86 2.98 -3.54
CA GLU A 47 34.92 1.97 -3.46
C GLU A 47 35.84 1.97 -4.69
N ARG A 48 35.32 2.37 -5.86
CA ARG A 48 36.03 2.30 -7.14
C ARG A 48 37.10 3.37 -7.31
N ASP A 49 36.85 4.58 -6.78
CA ASP A 49 37.67 5.76 -7.01
C ASP A 49 38.19 6.37 -5.69
N GLY A 50 37.88 5.75 -4.56
CA GLY A 50 38.21 6.25 -3.22
C GLY A 50 37.50 7.55 -2.84
N GLY A 51 36.53 7.96 -3.65
CA GLY A 51 35.79 9.19 -3.52
C GLY A 51 34.83 9.22 -2.35
N ARG A 52 34.58 10.41 -1.80
CA ARG A 52 33.61 10.63 -0.72
C ARG A 52 32.68 11.80 -1.02
N MET A 53 31.38 11.52 -0.97
CA MET A 53 30.32 12.51 -1.13
C MET A 53 29.56 12.67 0.18
N MET A 54 29.43 13.89 0.63
CA MET A 54 28.62 14.27 1.78
C MET A 54 27.43 15.10 1.32
N GLN A 55 26.26 14.78 1.87
CA GLN A 55 25.01 15.50 1.60
C GLN A 55 24.30 15.82 2.90
N ASP A 56 23.93 17.07 3.06
CA ASP A 56 23.11 17.57 4.17
C ASP A 56 21.80 18.10 3.61
N SER A 57 20.70 17.47 3.97
CA SER A 57 19.36 17.74 3.41
C SER A 57 18.40 18.17 4.51
N TYR A 58 17.74 19.29 4.28
CA TYR A 58 16.67 19.80 5.11
C TYR A 58 15.37 19.84 4.33
N ARG A 59 14.31 19.15 4.82
CA ARG A 59 13.01 19.05 4.16
C ARG A 59 11.89 19.51 5.08
N LYS A 60 11.04 20.39 4.56
CA LYS A 60 9.80 20.83 5.20
C LYS A 60 8.61 20.29 4.44
N ARG A 61 7.80 19.46 5.08
CA ARG A 61 6.56 18.92 4.54
C ARG A 61 5.36 19.52 5.21
N ARG A 62 4.33 19.80 4.43
CA ARG A 62 2.99 20.15 4.91
C ARG A 62 2.01 19.17 4.32
N ASN A 63 1.28 18.49 5.20
CA ASN A 63 0.30 17.47 4.84
C ASN A 63 -1.09 17.95 5.23
N TYR A 64 -2.04 17.77 4.32
CA TYR A 64 -3.47 18.00 4.54
C TYR A 64 -4.19 16.74 4.10
N SER A 65 -5.17 16.28 4.88
CA SER A 65 -5.92 15.08 4.55
C SER A 65 -7.37 15.20 5.04
N HIS A 66 -8.30 14.84 4.17
CA HIS A 66 -9.72 14.68 4.46
C HIS A 66 -10.06 13.21 4.27
N TYR A 67 -10.54 12.58 5.30
CA TYR A 67 -11.03 11.21 5.27
C TYR A 67 -12.52 11.19 5.55
N PHE A 68 -13.26 10.41 4.78
CA PHE A 68 -14.65 10.11 5.08
C PHE A 68 -14.94 8.63 4.87
N ARG A 69 -15.86 8.10 5.62
CA ARG A 69 -16.45 6.77 5.46
C ARG A 69 -17.92 6.83 5.85
N THR A 70 -18.76 6.35 4.96
CA THR A 70 -20.20 6.22 5.21
C THR A 70 -20.69 4.87 4.74
N GLY A 71 -21.79 4.42 5.30
CA GLY A 71 -22.41 3.17 4.86
C GLY A 71 -23.74 2.94 5.55
N CYS A 72 -24.39 1.89 5.07
CA CYS A 72 -25.68 1.44 5.54
C CYS A 72 -25.66 -0.08 5.67
N ASP A 73 -26.07 -0.58 6.84
CA ASP A 73 -26.39 -1.99 7.04
C ASP A 73 -27.91 -2.12 7.05
N TYR A 74 -28.42 -3.03 6.22
CA TYR A 74 -29.82 -3.40 6.16
C TYR A 74 -30.06 -4.81 6.70
N TYR A 75 -30.82 -4.92 7.76
CA TYR A 75 -31.20 -6.16 8.42
C TYR A 75 -32.39 -6.77 7.68
N LEU A 76 -32.13 -7.59 6.63
CA LEU A 76 -33.15 -8.28 5.85
C LEU A 76 -34.07 -9.12 6.75
N ASN A 77 -33.45 -9.84 7.69
CA ASN A 77 -34.10 -10.59 8.76
C ASN A 77 -33.11 -10.77 9.93
N GLU A 78 -33.51 -11.50 10.99
CA GLU A 78 -32.68 -11.75 12.17
C GLU A 78 -31.33 -12.45 11.88
N ARG A 79 -31.22 -13.10 10.73
CA ARG A 79 -30.03 -13.87 10.35
C ARG A 79 -29.23 -13.28 9.21
N THR A 80 -29.81 -12.32 8.48
CA THR A 80 -29.19 -11.80 7.26
C THR A 80 -29.05 -10.30 7.35
N VAL A 81 -27.81 -9.85 7.21
CA VAL A 81 -27.46 -8.44 7.12
C VAL A 81 -26.77 -8.18 5.79
N TRP A 82 -27.22 -7.15 5.10
CA TRP A 82 -26.57 -6.66 3.88
C TRP A 82 -26.04 -5.25 4.15
N GLY A 83 -24.76 -5.05 3.86
CA GLY A 83 -24.07 -3.77 4.06
C GLY A 83 -23.58 -3.18 2.74
N VAL A 84 -23.64 -1.86 2.65
CA VAL A 84 -22.96 -1.08 1.61
C VAL A 84 -22.13 0.00 2.27
N SER A 85 -20.94 0.28 1.71
CA SER A 85 -20.04 1.29 2.23
C SER A 85 -19.40 2.10 1.12
N LEU A 86 -19.17 3.38 1.40
CA LEU A 86 -18.40 4.31 0.58
C LEU A 86 -17.34 4.96 1.46
N GLY A 87 -16.15 5.11 0.93
CA GLY A 87 -15.04 5.77 1.63
C GLY A 87 -14.18 6.58 0.70
N GLY A 88 -13.40 7.48 1.27
CA GLY A 88 -12.42 8.23 0.52
C GLY A 88 -11.44 8.95 1.41
N ASN A 89 -10.26 9.18 0.85
CA ASN A 89 -9.23 10.03 1.44
C ASN A 89 -8.68 10.94 0.36
N PHE A 90 -8.72 12.25 0.61
CA PHE A 90 -8.18 13.29 -0.26
C PHE A 90 -7.04 13.97 0.48
N SER A 91 -5.83 13.78 0.00
CA SER A 91 -4.66 14.34 0.65
C SER A 91 -3.79 15.14 -0.31
N ARG A 92 -3.22 16.22 0.23
CA ARG A 92 -2.27 17.08 -0.45
C ARG A 92 -1.03 17.22 0.41
N GLN A 93 0.11 16.99 -0.20
CA GLN A 93 1.42 17.18 0.40
C GLN A 93 2.19 18.24 -0.38
N ARG A 94 2.79 19.18 0.32
CA ARG A 94 3.76 20.15 -0.22
C ARG A 94 5.08 19.94 0.49
N GLU A 95 6.14 19.85 -0.28
CA GLU A 95 7.50 19.70 0.24
C GLU A 95 8.39 20.80 -0.34
N ASN A 96 9.18 21.43 0.53
CA ASN A 96 10.31 22.24 0.16
C ASN A 96 11.56 21.61 0.76
N ALA A 97 12.53 21.32 -0.08
CA ALA A 97 13.80 20.73 0.32
C ALA A 97 14.96 21.59 -0.13
N GLY A 98 15.98 21.68 0.71
CA GLY A 98 17.29 22.19 0.37
C GLY A 98 18.32 21.14 0.70
N MET A 99 19.29 20.92 -0.17
CA MET A 99 20.35 19.95 0.01
C MET A 99 21.69 20.56 -0.40
N PHE A 100 22.65 20.51 0.51
CA PHE A 100 24.02 20.83 0.23
C PHE A 100 24.78 19.54 -0.09
N THR A 101 25.49 19.51 -1.21
CA THR A 101 26.31 18.37 -1.65
C THR A 101 27.77 18.82 -1.75
N GLU A 102 28.70 18.03 -1.20
CA GLU A 102 30.14 18.20 -1.33
C GLU A 102 30.79 16.89 -1.79
N ILE A 103 31.61 16.97 -2.84
CA ILE A 103 32.41 15.85 -3.38
C ILE A 103 33.88 16.20 -3.16
N ARG A 104 34.53 15.56 -2.19
CA ARG A 104 35.86 15.92 -1.70
C ARG A 104 36.94 15.85 -2.75
N GLU A 105 36.93 14.82 -3.60
CA GLU A 105 37.98 14.56 -4.57
C GLU A 105 37.99 15.56 -5.72
N THR A 106 36.82 16.07 -6.10
CA THR A 106 36.69 17.02 -7.22
C THR A 106 36.61 18.47 -6.74
N GLY A 107 36.44 18.69 -5.42
CA GLY A 107 36.18 19.99 -4.84
C GLY A 107 34.82 20.58 -5.27
N VAL A 108 33.94 19.79 -5.87
CA VAL A 108 32.62 20.24 -6.29
C VAL A 108 31.73 20.34 -5.07
N ALA A 109 31.15 21.53 -4.84
CA ALA A 109 30.16 21.73 -3.80
C ALA A 109 29.06 22.69 -4.28
N GLY A 110 27.82 22.45 -3.79
CA GLY A 110 26.71 23.32 -4.14
C GLY A 110 25.37 22.93 -3.49
N ASN A 111 24.39 23.79 -3.70
CA ASN A 111 23.05 23.64 -3.16
C ASN A 111 22.07 23.25 -4.26
N THR A 112 21.25 22.24 -3.97
CA THR A 112 20.08 21.86 -4.77
C THR A 112 18.82 22.22 -4.00
N TYR A 113 17.87 22.89 -4.63
CA TYR A 113 16.57 23.23 -4.06
C TYR A 113 15.47 22.48 -4.81
N SER A 114 14.52 21.95 -4.06
CA SER A 114 13.38 21.25 -4.64
C SER A 114 12.07 21.74 -4.03
N HIS A 115 11.10 21.97 -4.89
CA HIS A 115 9.73 22.20 -4.53
C HIS A 115 8.85 21.11 -5.16
N ALA A 116 8.13 20.38 -4.34
CA ALA A 116 7.26 19.31 -4.79
C ALA A 116 5.85 19.46 -4.20
N GLU A 117 4.86 19.20 -5.02
CA GLU A 117 3.47 19.08 -4.61
C GLU A 117 2.91 17.73 -5.06
N GLN A 118 2.19 17.06 -4.18
CA GLN A 118 1.61 15.77 -4.45
C GLN A 118 0.18 15.69 -3.91
N ASN A 119 -0.76 15.34 -4.78
CA ASN A 119 -2.12 15.00 -4.42
C ASN A 119 -2.27 13.48 -4.48
N ARG A 120 -2.79 12.89 -3.41
CA ARG A 120 -3.08 11.44 -3.29
C ARG A 120 -4.52 11.30 -2.88
N ASN A 121 -5.33 10.83 -3.79
CA ASN A 121 -6.75 10.67 -3.59
C ASN A 121 -7.10 9.18 -3.72
N ASN A 122 -7.95 8.70 -2.84
CA ASN A 122 -8.54 7.39 -3.02
C ASN A 122 -10.04 7.45 -2.73
N VAL A 123 -10.76 6.61 -3.42
CA VAL A 123 -12.17 6.32 -3.17
C VAL A 123 -12.37 4.82 -3.09
N SER A 124 -13.32 4.40 -2.29
CA SER A 124 -13.67 2.98 -2.15
C SER A 124 -15.18 2.82 -2.11
N ALA A 125 -15.65 1.73 -2.68
CA ALA A 125 -17.04 1.28 -2.59
C ALA A 125 -17.06 -0.20 -2.28
N GLY A 126 -17.87 -0.62 -1.34
CA GLY A 126 -17.98 -2.02 -0.95
C GLY A 126 -19.41 -2.45 -0.67
N THR A 127 -19.67 -3.72 -0.89
CA THR A 127 -20.90 -4.36 -0.45
C THR A 127 -20.57 -5.68 0.23
N SER A 128 -21.32 -6.03 1.25
CA SER A 128 -21.15 -7.28 1.98
C SER A 128 -22.47 -7.83 2.45
N MET A 129 -22.55 -9.15 2.52
CA MET A 129 -23.69 -9.87 3.08
C MET A 129 -23.18 -10.90 4.07
N VAL A 130 -23.83 -10.96 5.23
CA VAL A 130 -23.59 -11.97 6.26
C VAL A 130 -24.90 -12.69 6.53
N HIS A 131 -24.87 -14.02 6.44
CA HIS A 131 -26.01 -14.88 6.74
C HIS A 131 -25.65 -15.90 7.82
N LYS A 132 -26.30 -15.80 8.98
CA LYS A 132 -26.19 -16.78 10.06
C LYS A 132 -27.00 -18.02 9.72
N LEU A 133 -26.37 -19.16 9.69
CA LEU A 133 -27.03 -20.43 9.44
C LEU A 133 -27.99 -20.82 10.58
N LYS A 134 -28.89 -21.80 10.35
CA LYS A 134 -29.76 -22.34 11.41
C LYS A 134 -28.94 -22.98 12.54
N ARG A 135 -27.79 -23.58 12.21
CA ARG A 135 -26.89 -24.17 13.17
C ARG A 135 -26.12 -23.05 13.89
N GLU A 136 -26.15 -23.05 15.21
CA GLU A 136 -25.49 -22.05 16.04
C GLU A 136 -23.97 -21.99 15.73
N GLY A 137 -23.44 -20.79 15.58
CA GLY A 137 -22.04 -20.56 15.16
C GLY A 137 -21.76 -20.80 13.68
N GLY A 138 -22.77 -21.17 12.87
CA GLY A 138 -22.66 -21.30 11.42
C GLY A 138 -22.90 -19.95 10.73
N GLU A 139 -22.07 -19.59 9.76
CA GLU A 139 -22.13 -18.33 9.03
C GLU A 139 -21.66 -18.47 7.59
N LEU A 140 -22.31 -17.77 6.67
CA LEU A 140 -21.89 -17.56 5.30
C LEU A 140 -21.74 -16.05 5.10
N SER A 141 -20.60 -15.61 4.62
CA SER A 141 -20.37 -14.22 4.27
C SER A 141 -19.84 -14.07 2.85
N ALA A 142 -20.23 -12.98 2.20
CA ALA A 142 -19.74 -12.59 0.89
C ALA A 142 -19.46 -11.10 0.89
N SER A 143 -18.36 -10.67 0.26
CA SER A 143 -18.04 -9.26 0.06
C SER A 143 -17.48 -9.01 -1.32
N PHE A 144 -17.71 -7.80 -1.79
CA PHE A 144 -17.07 -7.25 -2.98
C PHE A 144 -16.68 -5.81 -2.68
N ASP A 145 -15.41 -5.50 -2.91
CA ASP A 145 -14.81 -4.20 -2.65
C ASP A 145 -14.10 -3.68 -3.90
N TYR A 146 -14.28 -2.40 -4.18
CA TYR A 146 -13.57 -1.64 -5.20
C TYR A 146 -12.80 -0.49 -4.55
N PHE A 147 -11.55 -0.30 -4.97
CA PHE A 147 -10.69 0.82 -4.56
C PHE A 147 -10.07 1.45 -5.80
N HIS A 148 -10.17 2.77 -5.87
CA HIS A 148 -9.48 3.57 -6.87
C HIS A 148 -8.53 4.54 -6.18
N TYR A 149 -7.26 4.49 -6.57
CA TYR A 149 -6.22 5.40 -6.10
C TYR A 149 -5.72 6.24 -7.27
N TYR A 150 -5.73 7.54 -7.07
CA TYR A 150 -5.22 8.51 -8.04
C TYR A 150 -4.16 9.38 -7.38
N ARG A 151 -2.99 9.41 -7.99
CA ARG A 151 -1.85 10.21 -7.54
C ARG A 151 -1.41 11.13 -8.67
N VAL A 152 -1.26 12.42 -8.37
CA VAL A 152 -0.59 13.40 -9.22
C VAL A 152 0.47 14.10 -8.40
N GLY A 153 1.67 14.18 -8.93
CA GLY A 153 2.79 14.90 -8.33
C GLY A 153 3.49 15.75 -9.36
N ASN A 154 3.94 16.92 -8.95
CA ASN A 154 4.85 17.75 -9.70
C ASN A 154 6.04 18.13 -8.81
N GLN A 155 7.19 18.29 -9.43
CA GLN A 155 8.43 18.68 -8.79
C GLN A 155 9.16 19.68 -9.67
N LEU A 156 9.68 20.73 -9.05
CA LEU A 156 10.66 21.62 -9.64
C LEU A 156 11.94 21.50 -8.83
N MET A 157 13.04 21.18 -9.47
CA MET A 157 14.34 21.03 -8.87
C MET A 157 15.35 21.96 -9.55
N ASP A 158 15.96 22.82 -8.78
CA ASP A 158 17.04 23.70 -9.19
C ASP A 158 18.35 23.17 -8.63
N SER A 159 19.21 22.65 -9.48
CA SER A 159 20.51 22.13 -9.12
C SER A 159 21.57 23.23 -9.10
N PHE A 160 22.63 23.05 -8.29
CA PHE A 160 23.82 23.92 -8.33
C PHE A 160 24.62 23.77 -9.65
N LYS A 161 24.46 22.68 -10.38
CA LYS A 161 24.76 22.64 -11.80
C LYS A 161 23.67 23.45 -12.49
N PRO A 162 23.99 24.23 -13.55
CA PRO A 162 22.99 25.04 -14.23
C PRO A 162 21.97 24.16 -14.97
N ASP A 163 21.19 23.42 -14.20
CA ASP A 163 20.25 22.43 -14.68
C ASP A 163 18.98 22.42 -13.81
N THR A 164 17.93 22.98 -14.33
CA THR A 164 16.61 22.96 -13.71
C THR A 164 15.79 21.83 -14.31
N LEU A 165 15.21 20.98 -13.45
CA LEU A 165 14.39 19.84 -13.85
C LEU A 165 12.97 20.02 -13.33
N LYS A 166 12.00 19.90 -14.23
CA LYS A 166 10.58 19.82 -13.88
C LYS A 166 10.10 18.39 -14.10
N GLY A 167 9.52 17.77 -13.07
CA GLY A 167 8.95 16.42 -13.10
C GLY A 167 7.46 16.46 -12.90
N ASP A 168 6.71 15.71 -13.73
CA ASP A 168 5.29 15.46 -13.60
C ASP A 168 5.07 13.95 -13.51
N MET A 169 4.37 13.51 -12.45
CA MET A 169 4.10 12.10 -12.17
C MET A 169 2.60 11.87 -12.02
N LYS A 170 2.07 10.86 -12.66
CA LYS A 170 0.68 10.43 -12.53
C LYS A 170 0.64 8.93 -12.25
N GLY A 171 -0.29 8.52 -11.41
CA GLY A 171 -0.52 7.11 -11.13
C GLY A 171 -1.98 6.85 -10.86
N ASN A 172 -2.50 5.80 -11.49
CA ASN A 172 -3.82 5.25 -11.26
C ASN A 172 -3.65 3.83 -10.76
N THR A 173 -4.44 3.44 -9.78
CA THR A 173 -4.52 2.05 -9.33
C THR A 173 -5.98 1.71 -9.08
N ASP A 174 -6.44 0.69 -9.77
CA ASP A 174 -7.75 0.09 -9.57
C ASP A 174 -7.59 -1.28 -8.92
N LEU A 175 -8.29 -1.52 -7.82
CA LEU A 175 -8.29 -2.78 -7.10
C LEU A 175 -9.72 -3.27 -6.90
N TYR A 176 -9.99 -4.48 -7.35
CA TYR A 176 -11.23 -5.22 -7.12
C TYR A 176 -10.94 -6.42 -6.23
N VAL A 177 -11.75 -6.63 -5.22
CA VAL A 177 -11.62 -7.76 -4.29
C VAL A 177 -12.99 -8.41 -4.10
N GLY A 178 -13.08 -9.70 -4.40
CA GLY A 178 -14.24 -10.53 -4.10
C GLY A 178 -13.86 -11.63 -3.12
N GLN A 179 -14.70 -11.90 -2.13
CA GLN A 179 -14.47 -12.95 -1.13
C GLN A 179 -15.79 -13.59 -0.69
N ILE A 180 -15.75 -14.91 -0.52
CA ILE A 180 -16.84 -15.68 0.07
C ILE A 180 -16.23 -16.60 1.13
N ASP A 181 -16.79 -16.57 2.33
CA ASP A 181 -16.35 -17.37 3.46
C ASP A 181 -17.53 -18.12 4.07
N ALA A 182 -17.28 -19.34 4.49
CA ALA A 182 -18.22 -20.18 5.20
C ALA A 182 -17.61 -20.70 6.49
N VAL A 183 -18.37 -20.61 7.56
CA VAL A 183 -18.07 -21.20 8.85
C VAL A 183 -19.17 -22.19 9.18
N TYR A 184 -18.80 -23.44 9.43
CA TYR A 184 -19.74 -24.48 9.72
C TYR A 184 -19.31 -25.30 10.94
N PRO A 185 -20.06 -25.27 12.06
CA PRO A 185 -19.83 -26.13 13.20
C PRO A 185 -20.24 -27.55 12.84
N LEU A 186 -19.28 -28.48 12.75
CA LEU A 186 -19.53 -29.89 12.50
C LEU A 186 -20.11 -30.58 13.76
N SER A 187 -19.68 -30.14 14.94
CA SER A 187 -20.18 -30.56 16.26
C SER A 187 -19.95 -29.43 17.26
N GLU A 188 -20.20 -29.69 18.54
CA GLU A 188 -19.92 -28.75 19.64
C GLU A 188 -18.41 -28.44 19.77
N VAL A 189 -17.55 -29.37 19.33
CA VAL A 189 -16.10 -29.25 19.45
C VAL A 189 -15.35 -29.06 18.13
N TRP A 190 -16.00 -29.36 16.99
CA TRP A 190 -15.38 -29.30 15.67
C TRP A 190 -15.99 -28.18 14.83
N LYS A 191 -15.16 -27.38 14.21
CA LYS A 191 -15.54 -26.28 13.32
C LYS A 191 -14.78 -26.36 12.01
N LEU A 192 -15.50 -26.23 10.90
CA LEU A 192 -14.95 -26.13 9.56
C LEU A 192 -15.06 -24.69 9.08
N GLN A 193 -13.99 -24.18 8.47
CA GLN A 193 -13.97 -22.88 7.79
C GLN A 193 -13.42 -23.08 6.39
N ALA A 194 -14.09 -22.51 5.40
CA ALA A 194 -13.67 -22.56 4.01
C ALA A 194 -13.95 -21.22 3.36
N GLY A 195 -13.14 -20.84 2.38
CA GLY A 195 -13.41 -19.64 1.63
C GLY A 195 -12.63 -19.56 0.33
N VAL A 196 -13.11 -18.65 -0.51
CA VAL A 196 -12.47 -18.27 -1.77
C VAL A 196 -12.31 -16.76 -1.83
N LYS A 197 -11.21 -16.31 -2.37
CA LYS A 197 -10.91 -14.90 -2.56
C LYS A 197 -10.30 -14.68 -3.93
N THR A 198 -10.75 -13.66 -4.63
CA THR A 198 -10.10 -13.16 -5.85
C THR A 198 -9.77 -11.69 -5.67
N SER A 199 -8.63 -11.26 -6.20
CA SER A 199 -8.29 -9.86 -6.30
C SER A 199 -7.70 -9.57 -7.68
N PHE A 200 -8.06 -8.43 -8.23
CA PHE A 200 -7.54 -7.93 -9.49
C PHE A 200 -7.05 -6.50 -9.28
N VAL A 201 -5.81 -6.25 -9.64
CA VAL A 201 -5.15 -4.93 -9.53
C VAL A 201 -4.65 -4.52 -10.89
N THR A 202 -4.97 -3.30 -11.30
CA THR A 202 -4.35 -2.62 -12.44
C THR A 202 -3.67 -1.35 -11.95
N ILE A 203 -2.42 -1.15 -12.33
CA ILE A 203 -1.63 0.04 -12.03
C ILE A 203 -1.16 0.64 -13.34
N ASP A 204 -1.41 1.93 -13.55
CA ASP A 204 -0.90 2.70 -14.69
C ASP A 204 -0.17 3.94 -14.15
N ASN A 205 1.13 3.91 -14.21
CA ASN A 205 2.00 4.99 -13.78
C ASN A 205 2.71 5.63 -14.96
N THR A 206 2.80 6.96 -14.96
CA THR A 206 3.53 7.75 -15.93
C THR A 206 4.41 8.76 -15.22
N ALA A 207 5.65 8.88 -15.62
CA ALA A 207 6.57 9.94 -15.21
C ALA A 207 7.07 10.69 -16.47
N GLY A 208 7.04 12.01 -16.42
CA GLY A 208 7.57 12.88 -17.45
C GLY A 208 8.50 13.91 -16.82
N TYR A 209 9.60 14.19 -17.49
CA TYR A 209 10.55 15.22 -17.05
C TYR A 209 10.79 16.21 -18.19
N MET A 210 11.03 17.46 -17.82
CA MET A 210 11.27 18.56 -18.78
C MET A 210 12.48 19.38 -18.31
N ARG A 211 13.26 19.85 -19.29
CA ARG A 211 14.39 20.76 -19.06
C ARG A 211 14.13 22.11 -19.73
N PRO A 212 14.68 23.21 -19.18
CA PRO A 212 14.55 24.51 -19.80
C PRO A 212 15.30 24.59 -21.12
N SER A 213 14.73 25.29 -22.09
CA SER A 213 15.30 25.59 -23.40
C SER A 213 15.00 27.04 -23.78
N VAL A 214 15.64 27.53 -24.84
CA VAL A 214 15.40 28.88 -25.36
C VAL A 214 13.93 29.08 -25.78
N SER A 215 13.26 28.01 -26.23
CA SER A 215 11.85 28.02 -26.65
C SER A 215 10.85 27.65 -25.55
N GLY A 216 11.32 27.47 -24.29
CA GLY A 216 10.50 27.05 -23.15
C GLY A 216 10.93 25.69 -22.60
N TRP A 217 10.02 24.95 -22.02
CA TRP A 217 10.27 23.62 -21.45
C TRP A 217 10.21 22.52 -22.52
N LEU A 218 11.26 21.74 -22.66
CA LEU A 218 11.31 20.58 -23.56
C LEU A 218 11.31 19.27 -22.77
N PRO A 219 10.56 18.22 -23.23
CA PRO A 219 10.60 16.91 -22.64
C PRO A 219 12.01 16.32 -22.64
N ASP A 220 12.42 15.73 -21.50
CA ASP A 220 13.62 14.92 -21.41
C ASP A 220 13.27 13.47 -21.77
N GLY A 221 13.61 13.09 -23.00
CA GLY A 221 13.31 11.76 -23.51
C GLY A 221 14.06 10.61 -22.80
N ALA A 222 15.07 10.92 -21.96
CA ALA A 222 15.83 9.90 -21.23
C ALA A 222 15.20 9.54 -19.87
N LEU A 223 14.37 10.43 -19.32
CA LEU A 223 13.82 10.31 -17.97
C LEU A 223 12.33 9.97 -17.93
N GLY A 224 11.61 10.19 -19.04
CA GLY A 224 10.18 9.89 -19.12
C GLY A 224 9.94 8.40 -19.33
N SER A 225 8.87 7.87 -18.74
CA SER A 225 8.46 6.47 -18.94
C SER A 225 7.02 6.21 -18.50
N ARG A 226 6.46 5.07 -18.93
CA ARG A 226 5.16 4.56 -18.49
C ARG A 226 5.31 3.11 -18.05
N PHE A 227 4.66 2.75 -16.96
CA PHE A 227 4.63 1.40 -16.44
C PHE A 227 3.19 0.98 -16.14
N VAL A 228 2.75 -0.07 -16.80
CA VAL A 228 1.45 -0.70 -16.56
C VAL A 228 1.69 -2.06 -15.91
N TYR A 229 0.94 -2.37 -14.89
CA TYR A 229 1.07 -3.61 -14.13
C TYR A 229 -0.30 -4.15 -13.78
N ASP A 230 -0.55 -5.40 -14.14
CA ASP A 230 -1.75 -6.15 -13.84
C ASP A 230 -1.42 -7.35 -12.96
N GLU A 231 -2.14 -7.52 -11.87
CA GLU A 231 -2.03 -8.67 -10.98
C GLU A 231 -3.40 -9.29 -10.71
N ASN A 232 -3.51 -10.60 -10.87
CA ASN A 232 -4.68 -11.37 -10.45
C ASN A 232 -4.25 -12.45 -9.46
N ILE A 233 -4.86 -12.44 -8.27
CA ILE A 233 -4.62 -13.44 -7.24
C ILE A 233 -5.93 -14.14 -6.93
N ASN A 234 -5.96 -15.44 -7.13
CA ASN A 234 -7.06 -16.31 -6.77
C ASN A 234 -6.62 -17.24 -5.64
N ALA A 235 -7.41 -17.31 -4.61
CA ALA A 235 -7.09 -18.11 -3.44
C ALA A 235 -8.29 -18.91 -2.96
N SER A 236 -8.04 -20.13 -2.48
CA SER A 236 -9.00 -20.93 -1.73
C SER A 236 -8.36 -21.45 -0.46
N TYR A 237 -9.13 -21.62 0.57
CA TYR A 237 -8.64 -22.16 1.82
C TYR A 237 -9.66 -23.07 2.51
N LEU A 238 -9.13 -23.99 3.29
CA LEU A 238 -9.86 -24.87 4.18
C LEU A 238 -9.15 -24.92 5.53
N GLN A 239 -9.89 -24.80 6.61
CA GLN A 239 -9.37 -24.87 7.98
C GLN A 239 -10.31 -25.67 8.84
N VAL A 240 -9.77 -26.59 9.63
CA VAL A 240 -10.47 -27.37 10.64
C VAL A 240 -10.01 -26.92 12.01
N GLY A 241 -10.96 -26.64 12.90
CA GLY A 241 -10.72 -26.28 14.29
C GLY A 241 -11.33 -27.31 15.23
N TYR A 242 -10.62 -27.65 16.28
CA TYR A 242 -11.07 -28.44 17.41
C TYR A 242 -10.91 -27.62 18.69
N GLU A 243 -11.99 -27.54 19.46
CA GLU A 243 -11.99 -26.86 20.76
C GLU A 243 -12.78 -27.68 21.78
N LYS A 244 -12.09 -28.15 22.80
CA LYS A 244 -12.70 -28.85 23.93
C LYS A 244 -11.91 -28.57 25.20
N ASP A 245 -12.62 -28.19 26.26
CA ASP A 245 -12.07 -27.89 27.58
C ASP A 245 -10.88 -26.90 27.51
N ARG A 246 -9.67 -27.40 27.74
CA ARG A 246 -8.44 -26.62 27.75
C ARG A 246 -7.64 -26.70 26.44
N LEU A 247 -8.12 -27.50 25.48
CA LEU A 247 -7.40 -27.81 24.26
C LEU A 247 -8.08 -27.14 23.05
N LYS A 248 -7.28 -26.32 22.31
CA LYS A 248 -7.68 -25.78 21.02
C LYS A 248 -6.63 -26.16 19.98
N ILE A 249 -7.07 -26.75 18.89
CA ILE A 249 -6.22 -27.09 17.74
C ILE A 249 -6.86 -26.50 16.48
N SER A 250 -6.05 -25.92 15.62
CA SER A 250 -6.49 -25.56 14.27
C SER A 250 -5.45 -26.00 13.25
N ALA A 251 -5.91 -26.51 12.13
CA ALA A 251 -5.07 -26.84 10.98
C ALA A 251 -5.75 -26.33 9.72
N GLY A 252 -4.99 -25.65 8.87
CA GLY A 252 -5.49 -25.03 7.66
C GLY A 252 -4.51 -25.12 6.50
N LEU A 253 -5.06 -25.09 5.30
CA LEU A 253 -4.32 -25.01 4.06
C LEU A 253 -4.95 -23.96 3.16
N ARG A 254 -4.14 -23.05 2.65
CA ARG A 254 -4.51 -22.06 1.64
C ARG A 254 -3.70 -22.30 0.38
N LEU A 255 -4.38 -22.36 -0.75
CA LEU A 255 -3.82 -22.42 -2.09
C LEU A 255 -3.98 -21.05 -2.73
N GLU A 256 -2.92 -20.51 -3.31
CA GLU A 256 -2.96 -19.28 -4.10
C GLU A 256 -2.42 -19.52 -5.50
N HIS A 257 -3.12 -19.00 -6.50
CA HIS A 257 -2.66 -18.82 -7.86
C HIS A 257 -2.48 -17.33 -8.12
N THR A 258 -1.30 -16.94 -8.54
CA THR A 258 -0.97 -15.55 -8.88
C THR A 258 -0.57 -15.46 -10.34
N HIS A 259 -1.20 -14.56 -11.08
CA HIS A 259 -0.85 -14.15 -12.43
C HIS A 259 -0.48 -12.69 -12.41
N VAL A 260 0.68 -12.35 -12.97
CA VAL A 260 1.22 -11.00 -13.05
C VAL A 260 1.63 -10.71 -14.49
N HIS A 261 1.28 -9.54 -14.99
CA HIS A 261 1.76 -9.00 -16.25
C HIS A 261 2.22 -7.55 -16.03
N GLY A 262 3.36 -7.19 -16.59
CA GLY A 262 3.90 -5.83 -16.53
C GLY A 262 4.46 -5.39 -17.85
N ASP A 263 4.09 -4.18 -18.28
CA ASP A 263 4.58 -3.50 -19.47
C ASP A 263 5.30 -2.23 -19.09
N PHE A 264 6.54 -2.12 -19.48
CA PHE A 264 7.34 -0.91 -19.35
C PHE A 264 7.50 -0.25 -20.73
N GLY A 265 6.88 0.90 -20.90
CA GLY A 265 7.14 1.80 -22.02
C GLY A 265 8.47 2.50 -21.79
N GLY A 266 9.46 2.17 -22.59
CA GLY A 266 10.83 2.65 -22.47
C GLY A 266 10.97 4.13 -22.81
N ASN A 267 12.22 4.54 -22.89
CA ASN A 267 12.63 5.90 -23.21
C ASN A 267 13.86 5.86 -24.13
N THR A 268 14.54 6.99 -24.36
CA THR A 268 15.71 7.03 -25.23
C THR A 268 16.91 6.23 -24.71
N GLN A 269 16.94 5.89 -23.41
CA GLN A 269 18.01 5.11 -22.77
C GLN A 269 17.61 3.66 -22.49
N GLN A 270 16.32 3.40 -22.33
CA GLN A 270 15.80 2.08 -21.97
C GLN A 270 14.78 1.64 -23.01
N LYS A 271 14.90 0.39 -23.48
CA LYS A 271 13.95 -0.19 -24.44
C LYS A 271 12.65 -0.59 -23.74
N ASP A 272 11.57 -0.64 -24.50
CA ASP A 272 10.32 -1.26 -24.09
C ASP A 272 10.59 -2.69 -23.61
N SER A 273 9.93 -3.07 -22.55
CA SER A 273 10.04 -4.42 -22.00
C SER A 273 8.74 -4.86 -21.34
N SER A 274 8.45 -6.15 -21.40
CA SER A 274 7.33 -6.74 -20.70
C SER A 274 7.74 -8.01 -19.97
N PHE A 275 6.99 -8.38 -18.95
CA PHE A 275 7.16 -9.63 -18.26
C PHE A 275 5.82 -10.22 -17.85
N THR A 276 5.77 -11.55 -17.80
CA THR A 276 4.60 -12.28 -17.29
C THR A 276 5.07 -13.35 -16.33
N THR A 277 4.42 -13.47 -15.19
CA THR A 277 4.74 -14.47 -14.18
C THR A 277 3.46 -15.19 -13.73
N ASN A 278 3.55 -16.50 -13.60
CA ASN A 278 2.44 -17.36 -13.21
C ASN A 278 2.94 -18.38 -12.19
N TYR A 279 2.32 -18.46 -11.02
CA TYR A 279 2.75 -19.42 -10.01
C TYR A 279 1.64 -19.81 -9.04
N PHE A 280 1.78 -21.03 -8.50
CA PHE A 280 0.96 -21.57 -7.41
C PHE A 280 1.76 -21.65 -6.12
N GLN A 281 1.13 -21.35 -5.01
CA GLN A 281 1.73 -21.44 -3.69
C GLN A 281 0.78 -22.04 -2.68
N LEU A 282 1.34 -22.86 -1.77
CA LEU A 282 0.65 -23.47 -0.65
C LEU A 282 1.09 -22.81 0.66
N PHE A 283 0.11 -22.51 1.50
CA PHE A 283 0.29 -21.86 2.79
C PHE A 283 -0.36 -22.71 3.89
N PRO A 284 0.34 -23.73 4.40
CA PRO A 284 -0.10 -24.49 5.55
C PRO A 284 -0.02 -23.65 6.82
N THR A 285 -0.99 -23.85 7.72
CA THR A 285 -1.03 -23.28 9.06
C THR A 285 -1.43 -24.36 10.05
N ILE A 286 -0.80 -24.36 11.22
CA ILE A 286 -1.20 -25.20 12.35
C ILE A 286 -1.04 -24.38 13.64
N ALA A 287 -1.98 -24.50 14.55
CA ALA A 287 -1.90 -23.88 15.86
C ALA A 287 -2.46 -24.81 16.93
N LEU A 288 -1.76 -24.86 18.04
CA LEU A 288 -2.12 -25.62 19.24
C LEU A 288 -2.12 -24.65 20.42
N GLN A 289 -3.19 -24.69 21.21
CA GLN A 289 -3.25 -24.00 22.50
C GLN A 289 -3.71 -24.98 23.57
N TYR A 290 -3.04 -25.01 24.69
CA TYR A 290 -3.36 -25.86 25.83
C TYR A 290 -3.26 -25.09 27.15
N GLY A 291 -4.38 -24.99 27.85
CA GLY A 291 -4.44 -24.38 29.19
C GLY A 291 -3.88 -25.34 30.24
N LEU A 292 -2.66 -25.13 30.67
CA LEU A 292 -2.02 -25.91 31.73
C LEU A 292 -2.73 -25.70 33.07
N THR A 293 -3.00 -24.43 33.39
CA THR A 293 -3.78 -24.00 34.57
C THR A 293 -4.73 -22.86 34.15
N SER A 294 -5.46 -22.29 35.12
CA SER A 294 -6.24 -21.05 34.87
C SER A 294 -5.37 -19.84 34.52
N GLU A 295 -4.08 -19.87 34.89
CA GLU A 295 -3.14 -18.76 34.74
C GLU A 295 -2.06 -19.03 33.67
N HIS A 296 -1.85 -20.31 33.29
CA HIS A 296 -0.79 -20.70 32.36
C HIS A 296 -1.35 -21.29 31.09
N LEU A 297 -0.99 -20.67 29.93
CA LEU A 297 -1.38 -21.11 28.59
C LEU A 297 -0.11 -21.47 27.79
N PHE A 298 -0.08 -22.69 27.26
CA PHE A 298 0.92 -23.11 26.28
C PHE A 298 0.38 -22.88 24.88
N GLN A 299 1.19 -22.27 24.00
CA GLN A 299 0.84 -22.03 22.61
C GLN A 299 1.99 -22.44 21.68
N LEU A 300 1.66 -23.15 20.62
CA LEU A 300 2.56 -23.50 19.54
C LEU A 300 1.88 -23.19 18.22
N SER A 301 2.56 -22.50 17.31
CA SER A 301 2.01 -22.24 15.98
C SER A 301 3.07 -22.35 14.90
N TYR A 302 2.67 -22.83 13.74
CA TYR A 302 3.45 -22.82 12.53
C TYR A 302 2.62 -22.25 11.40
N GLY A 303 3.21 -21.41 10.57
CA GLY A 303 2.54 -20.89 9.38
C GLY A 303 3.54 -20.41 8.33
N ARG A 304 3.33 -20.83 7.09
CA ARG A 304 4.04 -20.27 5.94
C ARG A 304 3.29 -19.03 5.44
N ARG A 305 4.04 -17.97 5.16
CA ARG A 305 3.51 -16.70 4.59
C ARG A 305 4.41 -16.22 3.46
N ILE A 306 3.86 -15.37 2.61
CA ILE A 306 4.60 -14.62 1.58
C ILE A 306 4.51 -13.14 1.88
N THR A 307 5.64 -12.45 1.74
CA THR A 307 5.70 -11.00 1.65
C THR A 307 5.97 -10.64 0.20
N ARG A 308 4.99 -10.03 -0.45
CA ARG A 308 5.12 -9.54 -1.83
C ARG A 308 5.84 -8.20 -1.81
N PRO A 309 6.60 -7.87 -2.87
CA PRO A 309 7.15 -6.53 -3.05
C PRO A 309 6.04 -5.49 -3.06
N ASN A 310 6.33 -4.29 -2.60
CA ASN A 310 5.43 -3.17 -2.85
C ASN A 310 5.40 -2.85 -4.34
N TYR A 311 4.28 -2.38 -4.85
CA TYR A 311 4.17 -1.98 -6.26
C TYR A 311 5.16 -0.87 -6.64
N GLY A 312 5.53 0.01 -5.69
CA GLY A 312 6.60 1.00 -5.86
C GLY A 312 7.96 0.37 -6.12
N ASP A 313 8.27 -0.74 -5.43
CA ASP A 313 9.54 -1.47 -5.57
C ASP A 313 9.67 -2.18 -6.93
N LEU A 314 8.53 -2.48 -7.57
CA LEU A 314 8.47 -3.08 -8.91
C LEU A 314 8.51 -2.04 -10.04
N ASN A 315 8.23 -0.78 -9.73
CA ASN A 315 8.16 0.29 -10.71
C ASN A 315 9.55 0.71 -11.17
N PRO A 316 9.96 0.46 -12.43
CA PRO A 316 11.30 0.75 -12.92
C PRO A 316 11.58 2.24 -13.15
N PHE A 317 10.66 3.13 -12.77
CA PHE A 317 10.86 4.57 -12.90
C PHE A 317 12.08 5.06 -12.12
N THR A 318 12.80 5.97 -12.74
CA THR A 318 13.86 6.70 -12.06
C THR A 318 13.26 7.91 -11.35
N TYR A 319 13.23 7.87 -10.01
CA TYR A 319 12.92 9.02 -9.19
C TYR A 319 14.21 9.80 -8.92
N ILE A 320 14.21 11.07 -9.23
CA ILE A 320 15.40 11.94 -9.10
C ILE A 320 15.25 12.74 -7.81
N PHE A 321 16.15 12.49 -6.86
CA PHE A 321 16.24 13.28 -5.62
C PHE A 321 17.19 14.45 -5.77
N ASP A 322 18.28 14.23 -6.50
CA ASP A 322 19.32 15.20 -6.83
C ASP A 322 20.16 14.68 -8.01
N ASP A 323 21.18 15.45 -8.41
CA ASP A 323 22.06 15.10 -9.54
C ASP A 323 22.86 13.80 -9.35
N TYR A 324 22.93 13.27 -8.14
CA TYR A 324 23.74 12.10 -7.78
C TYR A 324 22.94 10.97 -7.16
N THR A 325 21.68 11.24 -6.80
CA THR A 325 20.83 10.26 -6.10
C THR A 325 19.56 10.00 -6.88
N HIS A 326 19.47 8.80 -7.39
CA HIS A 326 18.30 8.31 -8.11
C HIS A 326 17.81 7.04 -7.44
N GLU A 327 16.51 6.83 -7.43
CA GLU A 327 15.86 5.61 -6.98
C GLU A 327 15.06 5.01 -8.12
N GLY A 328 15.16 3.72 -8.31
CA GLY A 328 14.36 2.96 -9.28
C GLY A 328 14.00 1.60 -8.73
N GLY A 329 12.80 1.11 -9.06
CA GLY A 329 12.35 -0.21 -8.67
C GLY A 329 12.95 -1.31 -9.56
N ASN A 330 12.78 -2.55 -9.11
CA ASN A 330 13.25 -3.74 -9.80
C ASN A 330 12.06 -4.62 -10.20
N THR A 331 11.71 -4.65 -11.48
CA THR A 331 10.61 -5.45 -12.03
C THR A 331 10.80 -6.97 -11.85
N LYS A 332 12.03 -7.42 -11.57
CA LYS A 332 12.38 -8.83 -11.32
C LYS A 332 12.37 -9.18 -9.84
N GLN A 333 12.00 -8.27 -8.96
CA GLN A 333 11.92 -8.55 -7.54
C GLN A 333 10.80 -9.54 -7.27
N ILE A 334 11.15 -10.67 -6.66
CA ILE A 334 10.20 -11.70 -6.23
C ILE A 334 9.91 -11.57 -4.74
N GLY A 335 8.70 -11.96 -4.33
CA GLY A 335 8.32 -11.95 -2.93
C GLY A 335 9.17 -12.88 -2.08
N ARG A 336 9.27 -12.58 -0.79
CA ARG A 336 9.97 -13.39 0.21
C ARG A 336 8.97 -14.29 0.93
N ALA A 337 9.15 -15.61 0.87
CA ALA A 337 8.44 -16.55 1.72
C ALA A 337 9.10 -16.62 3.10
N SER A 338 8.31 -16.59 4.15
CA SER A 338 8.76 -16.77 5.53
C SER A 338 7.90 -17.81 6.25
N CYS A 339 8.55 -18.67 7.05
CA CYS A 339 7.90 -19.53 8.03
C CYS A 339 8.09 -18.90 9.41
N ARG A 340 7.05 -18.90 10.23
CA ARG A 340 7.13 -18.51 11.65
C ARG A 340 6.74 -19.72 12.46
N GLU A 341 7.60 -20.08 13.41
CA GLU A 341 7.39 -21.08 14.46
C GLU A 341 6.80 -20.42 15.70
#